data_5f15d87cb0a2c6e89f80ef91ecb6829f
#
_entry.id   5f15d87cb0a2c6e89f80ef91ecb6829f
#
_cell.length_a   1.000
_cell.length_b   1.000
_cell.length_c   1.000
_cell.angle_alpha   90.00
_cell.angle_beta   90.00
_cell.angle_gamma   90.00
#
_symmetry.space_group_name_H-M   'P 1'
#
loop_
_entity.id
_entity.type
_entity.pdbx_description
1 polymer ?
#
loop_
_entity_poly.entity_id
_entity_poly.type
_entity_poly.pdbx_seq_one_letter_code
_entity_poly.pdbx_strand_id
1 'polypeptide(L)'
;NGGSTLRSGYEHAGLEKNNGGSLTIADEDKNGKLTAWGGQQGAGIGGGSGKDGSNIFITGGGVNAIGGLAAAGIGGGLSGSGSNITISGGKVGATNGLNGAGIGGGQHGSGSNITISGGEVNAIGGKSGAGIGGGHTGDGSDIIISGGEVSASGGENGAGIGGGVYGKGEGITVSGNAQLKVRGGSVHGDYGTGAGIGGGGSYGTDGAEVEPDICALNPGGKIEYYAPRSSMSGTPNKTVTNPTGDFVWDSGTVTTPATCTGKGVRTYT
;
A
#
# COMPACT_ATOMS: atom_id res chain seq x y z
N ASN A 1 14.91 21.96 15.90
CA ASN A 1 14.60 20.51 15.91
C ASN A 1 13.27 20.25 16.58
N GLY A 2 12.18 20.66 15.99
CA GLY A 2 10.83 20.50 16.52
C GLY A 2 9.93 19.69 15.57
N GLY A 3 9.04 18.86 16.14
CA GLY A 3 7.96 18.27 15.39
C GLY A 3 6.85 19.29 15.15
N SER A 4 6.30 19.32 13.96
CA SER A 4 5.09 20.10 13.64
C SER A 4 3.87 19.20 13.71
N THR A 5 2.82 19.68 14.36
CA THR A 5 1.54 18.98 14.42
C THR A 5 0.44 19.85 13.83
N LEU A 6 -0.24 19.29 12.83
CA LEU A 6 -1.37 19.92 12.16
C LEU A 6 -2.64 19.13 12.52
N ARG A 7 -3.71 19.84 12.85
CA ARG A 7 -5.04 19.26 13.11
C ARG A 7 -6.08 20.09 12.39
N SER A 8 -7.01 19.44 11.74
CA SER A 8 -8.05 20.11 10.97
C SER A 8 -9.45 19.88 11.53
N GLY A 9 -10.38 20.69 11.04
CA GLY A 9 -11.81 20.54 11.30
C GLY A 9 -12.42 19.37 10.52
N TYR A 10 -13.70 19.13 10.71
CA TYR A 10 -14.46 17.94 10.32
C TYR A 10 -14.23 17.47 8.87
N GLU A 11 -14.26 18.38 7.88
CA GLU A 11 -14.19 18.06 6.45
C GLU A 11 -12.80 18.22 5.83
N HIS A 12 -11.85 18.75 6.58
CA HIS A 12 -10.54 19.15 6.07
C HIS A 12 -9.44 18.13 6.36
N ALA A 13 -8.45 18.06 5.47
CA ALA A 13 -7.24 17.30 5.73
C ALA A 13 -6.32 18.03 6.73
N GLY A 14 -5.52 17.26 7.49
CA GLY A 14 -4.54 17.82 8.42
C GLY A 14 -3.50 18.69 7.72
N LEU A 15 -2.97 18.23 6.61
CA LEU A 15 -2.24 19.00 5.62
C LEU A 15 -3.01 18.89 4.30
N GLU A 16 -3.85 19.88 4.04
CA GLU A 16 -4.74 19.85 2.90
C GLU A 16 -4.02 20.29 1.63
N LYS A 17 -4.11 19.45 0.61
CA LYS A 17 -3.63 19.76 -0.73
C LYS A 17 -4.83 20.12 -1.61
N ASN A 18 -5.00 21.40 -1.83
CA ASN A 18 -6.02 21.92 -2.72
C ASN A 18 -5.61 21.81 -4.20
N ASN A 19 -6.57 21.87 -5.06
CA ASN A 19 -6.50 21.64 -6.51
C ASN A 19 -5.24 22.21 -7.20
N GLY A 20 -4.66 21.41 -8.11
CA GLY A 20 -3.50 21.78 -8.93
C GLY A 20 -2.17 21.63 -8.19
N GLY A 21 -1.05 21.72 -8.89
CA GLY A 21 0.29 21.66 -8.35
C GLY A 21 0.65 20.33 -7.64
N SER A 22 1.79 20.33 -6.97
CA SER A 22 2.30 19.21 -6.19
C SER A 22 2.53 19.61 -4.73
N LEU A 23 2.44 18.64 -3.82
CA LEU A 23 2.86 18.77 -2.43
C LEU A 23 4.13 17.94 -2.24
N THR A 24 5.22 18.58 -1.87
CA THR A 24 6.46 17.87 -1.55
C THR A 24 6.78 18.03 -0.06
N ILE A 25 7.02 16.91 0.60
CA ILE A 25 7.52 16.85 1.97
C ILE A 25 8.95 16.33 1.91
N ALA A 26 9.90 17.17 2.24
CA ALA A 26 11.33 16.90 2.22
C ALA A 26 11.94 17.28 3.57
N ASP A 27 13.02 16.63 3.93
CA ASP A 27 13.82 16.95 5.09
C ASP A 27 15.28 16.56 4.83
N GLU A 28 16.10 17.55 4.54
CA GLU A 28 17.51 17.36 4.22
C GLU A 28 18.32 16.89 5.43
N ASP A 29 17.98 17.39 6.62
CA ASP A 29 18.67 17.06 7.87
C ASP A 29 18.21 15.74 8.51
N LYS A 30 17.19 15.11 7.98
CA LYS A 30 16.60 13.82 8.41
C LYS A 30 16.13 13.79 9.88
N ASN A 31 15.84 14.92 10.48
CA ASN A 31 15.40 15.02 11.89
C ASN A 31 14.07 15.75 12.09
N GLY A 32 13.50 16.31 11.05
CA GLY A 32 12.19 16.93 11.03
C GLY A 32 11.07 15.91 11.17
N LYS A 33 10.02 16.29 11.90
CA LYS A 33 8.82 15.47 12.11
C LYS A 33 7.57 16.26 11.80
N LEU A 34 6.68 15.65 11.01
CA LEU A 34 5.35 16.16 10.72
C LEU A 34 4.31 15.15 11.21
N THR A 35 3.39 15.61 12.04
CA THR A 35 2.19 14.84 12.37
C THR A 35 0.97 15.60 11.85
N ALA A 36 0.19 14.95 10.99
CA ALA A 36 -1.00 15.56 10.39
C ALA A 36 -2.24 14.72 10.71
N TRP A 37 -3.21 15.34 11.36
CA TRP A 37 -4.49 14.73 11.74
C TRP A 37 -5.61 15.33 10.88
N GLY A 38 -6.22 14.52 10.06
CA GLY A 38 -7.43 14.89 9.33
C GLY A 38 -8.66 14.98 10.25
N GLY A 39 -9.62 15.80 9.85
CA GLY A 39 -10.96 15.77 10.42
C GLY A 39 -11.67 14.47 10.04
N GLN A 40 -12.90 14.25 10.51
CA GLN A 40 -13.59 12.97 10.33
C GLN A 40 -13.71 12.52 8.86
N GLN A 41 -13.79 13.46 7.92
CA GLN A 41 -13.91 13.22 6.49
C GLN A 41 -12.68 13.65 5.68
N GLY A 42 -11.64 14.15 6.33
CA GLY A 42 -10.41 14.60 5.71
C GLY A 42 -9.24 13.64 5.90
N ALA A 43 -8.35 13.58 4.92
CA ALA A 43 -7.11 12.84 5.00
C ALA A 43 -6.17 13.40 6.07
N GLY A 44 -5.23 12.60 6.56
CA GLY A 44 -4.12 13.15 7.33
C GLY A 44 -3.31 14.13 6.49
N ILE A 45 -2.90 13.69 5.29
CA ILE A 45 -2.25 14.50 4.26
C ILE A 45 -2.95 14.24 2.94
N GLY A 46 -3.49 15.28 2.30
CA GLY A 46 -4.14 15.17 0.98
C GLY A 46 -5.47 15.87 0.89
N GLY A 47 -6.53 15.15 0.50
CA GLY A 47 -7.85 15.72 0.25
C GLY A 47 -8.70 15.92 1.51
N GLY A 48 -9.48 16.99 1.53
CA GLY A 48 -10.64 17.14 2.40
C GLY A 48 -11.83 16.31 1.89
N SER A 49 -12.99 16.43 2.52
CA SER A 49 -14.23 15.75 2.10
C SER A 49 -14.57 15.99 0.63
N GLY A 50 -14.83 14.94 -0.13
CA GLY A 50 -15.13 15.00 -1.56
C GLY A 50 -13.93 15.40 -2.43
N LYS A 51 -12.71 15.40 -1.90
CA LYS A 51 -11.49 15.81 -2.62
C LYS A 51 -10.48 14.70 -2.74
N ASP A 52 -9.85 14.63 -3.91
CA ASP A 52 -8.73 13.75 -4.17
C ASP A 52 -7.47 14.24 -3.46
N GLY A 53 -6.64 13.28 -3.02
CA GLY A 53 -5.27 13.54 -2.61
C GLY A 53 -4.32 13.09 -3.69
N SER A 54 -3.81 14.01 -4.50
CA SER A 54 -2.97 13.66 -5.64
C SER A 54 -1.69 14.49 -5.73
N ASN A 55 -0.69 13.98 -6.48
CA ASN A 55 0.60 14.63 -6.67
C ASN A 55 1.31 14.93 -5.33
N ILE A 56 1.39 13.92 -4.47
CA ILE A 56 2.03 13.99 -3.16
C ILE A 56 3.38 13.28 -3.23
N PHE A 57 4.45 14.00 -2.87
CA PHE A 57 5.82 13.50 -2.90
C PHE A 57 6.41 13.56 -1.50
N ILE A 58 6.88 12.45 -0.97
CA ILE A 58 7.59 12.38 0.32
C ILE A 58 9.00 11.87 0.05
N THR A 59 9.98 12.73 0.24
CA THR A 59 11.38 12.44 -0.06
C THR A 59 12.24 12.30 1.20
N GLY A 60 11.73 12.69 2.36
CA GLY A 60 12.46 12.61 3.62
C GLY A 60 11.62 12.98 4.84
N GLY A 61 12.26 12.92 6.00
CA GLY A 61 11.68 13.28 7.30
C GLY A 61 10.85 12.18 7.94
N GLY A 62 10.40 12.47 9.15
CA GLY A 62 9.43 11.67 9.89
C GLY A 62 8.02 12.17 9.62
N VAL A 63 7.20 11.40 8.92
CA VAL A 63 5.82 11.78 8.58
C VAL A 63 4.85 10.83 9.26
N ASN A 64 3.92 11.37 10.05
CA ASN A 64 2.83 10.61 10.64
C ASN A 64 1.50 11.21 10.19
N ALA A 65 0.83 10.54 9.29
CA ALA A 65 -0.42 10.98 8.69
C ALA A 65 -1.57 10.12 9.21
N ILE A 66 -2.52 10.75 9.89
CA ILE A 66 -3.68 10.09 10.48
C ILE A 66 -4.93 10.63 9.82
N GLY A 67 -5.56 9.81 9.01
CA GLY A 67 -6.84 10.14 8.38
C GLY A 67 -7.99 10.09 9.38
N GLY A 68 -9.08 10.76 9.03
CA GLY A 68 -10.32 10.68 9.76
C GLY A 68 -11.04 9.33 9.58
N LEU A 69 -12.29 9.23 10.02
CA LEU A 69 -13.05 7.97 9.96
C LEU A 69 -13.29 7.49 8.53
N ALA A 70 -13.44 8.41 7.60
CA ALA A 70 -13.82 8.11 6.22
C ALA A 70 -12.75 8.47 5.18
N ALA A 71 -11.54 8.84 5.59
CA ALA A 71 -10.52 9.37 4.69
C ALA A 71 -9.20 8.62 4.83
N ALA A 72 -8.32 8.70 3.86
CA ALA A 72 -7.01 8.06 3.90
C ALA A 72 -6.06 8.69 4.93
N GLY A 73 -5.06 7.94 5.39
CA GLY A 73 -3.91 8.53 6.08
C GLY A 73 -3.20 9.53 5.18
N ILE A 74 -2.78 9.08 4.00
CA ILE A 74 -2.21 9.90 2.92
C ILE A 74 -3.03 9.64 1.65
N GLY A 75 -3.65 10.67 1.08
CA GLY A 75 -4.42 10.56 -0.15
C GLY A 75 -5.80 11.21 -0.08
N GLY A 76 -6.85 10.48 -0.49
CA GLY A 76 -8.20 11.03 -0.62
C GLY A 76 -8.92 11.26 0.70
N GLY A 77 -9.77 12.30 0.74
CA GLY A 77 -10.80 12.46 1.75
C GLY A 77 -11.99 11.51 1.51
N LEU A 78 -13.07 11.67 2.27
CA LEU A 78 -14.32 10.94 2.00
C LEU A 78 -14.70 11.09 0.53
N SER A 79 -14.98 9.98 -0.15
CA SER A 79 -15.26 9.88 -1.59
C SER A 79 -14.17 10.41 -2.52
N GLY A 80 -12.99 10.74 -1.99
CA GLY A 80 -11.83 11.16 -2.76
C GLY A 80 -10.87 10.00 -3.02
N SER A 81 -10.24 10.00 -4.17
CA SER A 81 -9.19 9.05 -4.55
C SER A 81 -7.81 9.56 -4.13
N GLY A 82 -6.88 8.63 -3.93
CA GLY A 82 -5.46 8.92 -3.77
C GLY A 82 -4.70 8.52 -5.02
N SER A 83 -4.05 9.47 -5.68
CA SER A 83 -3.34 9.18 -6.92
C SER A 83 -2.03 9.95 -7.06
N ASN A 84 -1.09 9.39 -7.88
CA ASN A 84 0.22 10.01 -8.06
C ASN A 84 0.92 10.30 -6.72
N ILE A 85 0.97 9.30 -5.84
CA ILE A 85 1.64 9.40 -4.54
C ILE A 85 2.99 8.72 -4.65
N THR A 86 4.06 9.48 -4.40
CA THR A 86 5.43 8.95 -4.46
C THR A 86 6.13 9.09 -3.11
N ILE A 87 6.67 7.99 -2.61
CA ILE A 87 7.50 7.96 -1.40
C ILE A 87 8.87 7.42 -1.79
N SER A 88 9.88 8.27 -1.73
CA SER A 88 11.27 7.90 -2.07
C SER A 88 12.21 7.93 -0.86
N GLY A 89 11.73 8.35 0.30
CA GLY A 89 12.54 8.39 1.51
C GLY A 89 11.72 8.75 2.75
N GLY A 90 12.43 8.84 3.87
CA GLY A 90 11.84 9.20 5.17
C GLY A 90 11.27 8.00 5.93
N LYS A 91 10.71 8.32 7.11
CA LYS A 91 9.96 7.37 7.94
C LYS A 91 8.49 7.77 7.95
N VAL A 92 7.67 7.02 7.22
CA VAL A 92 6.29 7.36 6.93
C VAL A 92 5.34 6.40 7.63
N GLY A 93 4.55 6.90 8.56
CA GLY A 93 3.39 6.23 9.13
C GLY A 93 2.11 6.82 8.51
N ALA A 94 1.29 5.97 7.92
CA ALA A 94 0.01 6.37 7.35
C ALA A 94 -1.09 5.45 7.89
N THR A 95 -2.01 6.02 8.64
CA THR A 95 -3.07 5.25 9.30
C THR A 95 -4.42 5.88 9.08
N ASN A 96 -5.46 5.05 9.09
CA ASN A 96 -6.84 5.48 9.02
C ASN A 96 -7.67 4.89 10.16
N GLY A 97 -8.80 5.52 10.46
CA GLY A 97 -9.68 5.10 11.53
C GLY A 97 -10.62 3.97 11.16
N LEU A 98 -11.37 4.08 10.04
CA LEU A 98 -12.47 3.14 9.76
C LEU A 98 -12.56 2.68 8.30
N ASN A 99 -12.73 3.57 7.33
CA ASN A 99 -13.11 3.18 5.96
C ASN A 99 -12.14 3.59 4.87
N GLY A 100 -11.10 4.35 5.16
CA GLY A 100 -10.09 4.74 4.17
C GLY A 100 -8.88 3.82 4.16
N ALA A 101 -8.07 3.94 3.14
CA ALA A 101 -6.76 3.31 3.06
C ALA A 101 -5.75 3.98 4.02
N GLY A 102 -4.67 3.27 4.37
CA GLY A 102 -3.51 3.91 4.97
C GLY A 102 -2.91 4.92 4.00
N ILE A 103 -2.58 4.47 2.78
CA ILE A 103 -2.11 5.31 1.66
C ILE A 103 -3.02 5.02 0.46
N GLY A 104 -3.69 6.04 -0.09
CA GLY A 104 -4.54 5.91 -1.26
C GLY A 104 -5.92 6.52 -1.10
N GLY A 105 -6.99 5.76 -1.36
CA GLY A 105 -8.36 6.28 -1.36
C GLY A 105 -8.97 6.45 0.03
N GLY A 106 -9.82 7.46 0.18
CA GLY A 106 -10.79 7.52 1.27
C GLY A 106 -11.93 6.52 1.06
N GLN A 107 -12.92 6.51 1.93
CA GLN A 107 -14.15 5.72 1.75
C GLN A 107 -14.75 6.02 0.36
N HIS A 108 -15.04 5.00 -0.43
CA HIS A 108 -15.48 5.05 -1.83
C HIS A 108 -14.45 5.60 -2.83
N GLY A 109 -13.22 5.86 -2.39
CA GLY A 109 -12.12 6.31 -3.25
C GLY A 109 -11.14 5.19 -3.57
N SER A 110 -10.58 5.23 -4.76
CA SER A 110 -9.52 4.31 -5.21
C SER A 110 -8.13 4.85 -4.90
N GLY A 111 -7.15 3.94 -4.81
CA GLY A 111 -5.74 4.30 -4.76
C GLY A 111 -5.05 3.89 -6.06
N SER A 112 -4.43 4.83 -6.76
CA SER A 112 -3.79 4.53 -8.05
C SER A 112 -2.48 5.28 -8.26
N ASN A 113 -1.60 4.74 -9.13
CA ASN A 113 -0.31 5.35 -9.40
C ASN A 113 0.47 5.67 -8.11
N ILE A 114 0.59 4.69 -7.24
CA ILE A 114 1.32 4.82 -5.97
C ILE A 114 2.69 4.18 -6.13
N THR A 115 3.75 4.97 -5.94
CA THR A 115 5.14 4.50 -6.07
C THR A 115 5.88 4.64 -4.75
N ILE A 116 6.48 3.54 -4.28
CA ILE A 116 7.37 3.53 -3.13
C ILE A 116 8.73 3.02 -3.60
N SER A 117 9.73 3.89 -3.62
CA SER A 117 11.08 3.58 -4.06
C SER A 117 12.13 3.62 -2.95
N GLY A 118 11.74 4.01 -1.74
CA GLY A 118 12.63 4.07 -0.59
C GLY A 118 11.92 4.46 0.70
N GLY A 119 12.70 4.55 1.79
CA GLY A 119 12.20 4.90 3.11
C GLY A 119 11.72 3.70 3.92
N GLU A 120 11.24 4.00 5.14
CA GLU A 120 10.54 3.07 6.02
C GLU A 120 9.06 3.45 6.03
N VAL A 121 8.21 2.63 5.43
CA VAL A 121 6.79 2.94 5.24
C VAL A 121 5.93 1.94 6.02
N ASN A 122 5.07 2.46 6.89
CA ASN A 122 4.07 1.67 7.59
C ASN A 122 2.67 2.19 7.24
N ALA A 123 1.95 1.43 6.42
CA ALA A 123 0.61 1.77 5.95
C ALA A 123 -0.43 0.82 6.55
N ILE A 124 -1.36 1.39 7.30
CA ILE A 124 -2.43 0.63 7.98
C ILE A 124 -3.77 1.16 7.52
N GLY A 125 -4.53 0.32 6.85
CA GLY A 125 -5.90 0.63 6.45
C GLY A 125 -6.85 0.67 7.64
N GLY A 126 -7.92 1.43 7.50
CA GLY A 126 -9.06 1.39 8.39
C GLY A 126 -9.79 0.04 8.26
N LYS A 127 -10.82 -0.20 9.07
CA LYS A 127 -11.56 -1.47 9.11
C LYS A 127 -11.86 -2.06 7.74
N SER A 128 -12.28 -1.23 6.81
CA SER A 128 -12.70 -1.65 5.47
C SER A 128 -11.74 -1.23 4.37
N GLY A 129 -10.62 -0.59 4.70
CA GLY A 129 -9.65 -0.06 3.74
C GLY A 129 -8.42 -0.95 3.57
N ALA A 130 -7.76 -0.81 2.45
CA ALA A 130 -6.45 -1.40 2.20
C ALA A 130 -5.35 -0.70 3.02
N GLY A 131 -4.24 -1.39 3.28
CA GLY A 131 -3.03 -0.74 3.77
C GLY A 131 -2.53 0.30 2.76
N ILE A 132 -2.34 -0.13 1.50
CA ILE A 132 -2.00 0.71 0.36
C ILE A 132 -2.98 0.40 -0.77
N GLY A 133 -3.73 1.41 -1.26
CA GLY A 133 -4.68 1.26 -2.35
C GLY A 133 -6.05 1.85 -2.06
N GLY A 134 -7.12 1.07 -2.22
CA GLY A 134 -8.50 1.54 -2.08
C GLY A 134 -8.99 1.66 -0.64
N GLY A 135 -9.88 2.64 -0.39
CA GLY A 135 -10.74 2.62 0.79
C GLY A 135 -11.91 1.65 0.61
N HIS A 136 -12.88 1.68 1.52
CA HIS A 136 -14.10 0.87 1.39
C HIS A 136 -14.73 1.07 0.00
N THR A 137 -14.97 -0.01 -0.73
CA THR A 137 -15.42 -0.09 -2.13
C THR A 137 -14.47 0.50 -3.19
N GLY A 138 -13.29 0.95 -2.80
CA GLY A 138 -12.28 1.46 -3.72
C GLY A 138 -11.30 0.38 -4.18
N ASP A 139 -10.84 0.50 -5.40
CA ASP A 139 -9.82 -0.35 -6.00
C ASP A 139 -8.41 0.16 -5.67
N GLY A 140 -7.42 -0.74 -5.73
CA GLY A 140 -6.01 -0.39 -5.74
C GLY A 140 -5.39 -0.78 -7.07
N SER A 141 -4.83 0.19 -7.81
CA SER A 141 -4.24 -0.08 -9.13
C SER A 141 -2.91 0.63 -9.34
N ASP A 142 -2.08 0.08 -10.20
CA ASP A 142 -0.80 0.66 -10.60
C ASP A 142 0.08 1.03 -9.40
N ILE A 143 0.27 0.05 -8.50
CA ILE A 143 1.06 0.22 -7.28
C ILE A 143 2.43 -0.40 -7.50
N ILE A 144 3.49 0.43 -7.40
CA ILE A 144 4.87 0.03 -7.63
C ILE A 144 5.67 0.18 -6.34
N ILE A 145 6.27 -0.93 -5.89
CA ILE A 145 7.20 -0.92 -4.75
C ILE A 145 8.56 -1.40 -5.25
N SER A 146 9.50 -0.48 -5.41
CA SER A 146 10.83 -0.76 -5.97
C SER A 146 11.98 -0.68 -4.97
N GLY A 147 11.69 -0.30 -3.74
CA GLY A 147 12.68 -0.22 -2.67
C GLY A 147 12.06 0.14 -1.33
N GLY A 148 12.93 0.30 -0.32
CA GLY A 148 12.53 0.61 1.04
C GLY A 148 12.07 -0.59 1.86
N GLU A 149 11.79 -0.32 3.15
CA GLU A 149 11.13 -1.26 4.06
C GLU A 149 9.67 -0.90 4.17
N VAL A 150 8.79 -1.70 3.57
CA VAL A 150 7.37 -1.42 3.48
C VAL A 150 6.57 -2.45 4.26
N SER A 151 5.74 -1.97 5.18
CA SER A 151 4.76 -2.77 5.90
C SER A 151 3.36 -2.29 5.53
N ALA A 152 2.58 -3.15 4.89
CA ALA A 152 1.23 -2.84 4.47
C ALA A 152 0.22 -3.81 5.10
N SER A 153 -0.69 -3.27 5.90
CA SER A 153 -1.71 -4.04 6.59
C SER A 153 -3.09 -3.54 6.23
N GLY A 154 -3.90 -4.40 5.64
CA GLY A 154 -5.32 -4.13 5.48
C GLY A 154 -6.04 -4.07 6.81
N GLY A 155 -7.19 -3.43 6.82
CA GLY A 155 -8.13 -3.47 7.93
C GLY A 155 -8.80 -4.83 8.07
N GLU A 156 -9.99 -4.89 8.67
CA GLU A 156 -10.63 -6.18 8.96
C GLU A 156 -10.91 -7.01 7.70
N ASN A 157 -11.32 -6.38 6.61
CA ASN A 157 -11.63 -7.07 5.35
C ASN A 157 -10.91 -6.45 4.14
N GLY A 158 -10.03 -5.47 4.35
CA GLY A 158 -9.25 -4.83 3.29
C GLY A 158 -7.99 -5.62 2.92
N ALA A 159 -7.48 -5.45 1.72
CA ALA A 159 -6.20 -6.02 1.31
C ALA A 159 -5.02 -5.34 2.02
N GLY A 160 -3.89 -6.04 2.16
CA GLY A 160 -2.63 -5.40 2.53
C GLY A 160 -2.24 -4.35 1.50
N ILE A 161 -2.19 -4.76 0.22
CA ILE A 161 -2.00 -3.89 -0.93
C ILE A 161 -3.06 -4.23 -1.97
N GLY A 162 -3.83 -3.22 -2.42
CA GLY A 162 -4.87 -3.38 -3.43
C GLY A 162 -6.21 -2.82 -3.02
N GLY A 163 -7.28 -3.59 -3.09
CA GLY A 163 -8.63 -3.11 -2.83
C GLY A 163 -9.00 -3.04 -1.34
N GLY A 164 -9.88 -2.09 -1.00
CA GLY A 164 -10.66 -2.18 0.23
C GLY A 164 -11.77 -3.22 0.10
N VAL A 165 -12.66 -3.31 1.10
CA VAL A 165 -13.85 -4.19 1.03
C VAL A 165 -14.58 -3.96 -0.28
N TYR A 166 -14.91 -5.03 -1.02
CA TYR A 166 -15.46 -5.06 -2.39
C TYR A 166 -14.54 -4.53 -3.49
N GLY A 167 -13.38 -3.94 -3.16
CA GLY A 167 -12.45 -3.41 -4.14
C GLY A 167 -11.50 -4.49 -4.68
N LYS A 168 -10.96 -4.24 -5.86
CA LYS A 168 -9.97 -5.09 -6.53
C LYS A 168 -8.56 -4.54 -6.35
N GLY A 169 -7.57 -5.42 -6.53
CA GLY A 169 -6.17 -5.03 -6.69
C GLY A 169 -5.67 -5.44 -8.07
N GLU A 170 -5.08 -4.50 -8.81
CA GLU A 170 -4.59 -4.73 -10.18
C GLU A 170 -3.28 -3.96 -10.43
N GLY A 171 -2.43 -4.45 -11.35
CA GLY A 171 -1.22 -3.73 -11.76
C GLY A 171 -0.20 -3.52 -10.62
N ILE A 172 -0.04 -4.50 -9.73
CA ILE A 172 0.86 -4.39 -8.59
C ILE A 172 2.23 -4.96 -8.97
N THR A 173 3.27 -4.15 -8.84
CA THR A 173 4.65 -4.52 -9.16
C THR A 173 5.53 -4.38 -7.92
N VAL A 174 6.34 -5.40 -7.65
CA VAL A 174 7.38 -5.36 -6.62
C VAL A 174 8.73 -5.63 -7.26
N SER A 175 9.66 -4.69 -7.15
CA SER A 175 10.93 -4.74 -7.87
C SER A 175 12.09 -4.23 -7.04
N GLY A 176 13.29 -4.17 -7.60
CA GLY A 176 14.48 -3.63 -6.95
C GLY A 176 14.82 -4.35 -5.64
N ASN A 177 15.24 -3.60 -4.65
CA ASN A 177 15.60 -4.12 -3.32
C ASN A 177 14.45 -3.99 -2.30
N ALA A 178 13.21 -3.98 -2.73
CA ALA A 178 12.05 -3.83 -1.85
C ALA A 178 12.03 -4.93 -0.75
N GLN A 179 11.85 -4.50 0.50
CA GLN A 179 11.60 -5.34 1.65
C GLN A 179 10.14 -5.17 2.05
N LEU A 180 9.28 -6.02 1.52
CA LEU A 180 7.83 -5.86 1.66
C LEU A 180 7.26 -6.88 2.64
N LYS A 181 6.53 -6.38 3.63
CA LYS A 181 5.68 -7.16 4.53
C LYS A 181 4.23 -6.85 4.25
N VAL A 182 3.45 -7.87 3.96
CA VAL A 182 2.02 -7.68 3.67
C VAL A 182 1.15 -8.58 4.53
N ARG A 183 0.01 -8.02 4.92
CA ARG A 183 -1.02 -8.75 5.63
C ARG A 183 -2.39 -8.25 5.18
N GLY A 184 -3.21 -9.14 4.68
CA GLY A 184 -4.62 -8.88 4.44
C GLY A 184 -5.41 -8.81 5.74
N GLY A 185 -6.59 -8.28 5.66
CA GLY A 185 -7.52 -8.18 6.79
C GLY A 185 -8.11 -9.54 7.17
N SER A 186 -8.61 -9.62 8.39
CA SER A 186 -9.26 -10.82 8.92
C SER A 186 -10.78 -10.76 8.71
N VAL A 187 -11.43 -11.91 8.75
CA VAL A 187 -12.89 -12.00 8.74
C VAL A 187 -13.51 -11.12 9.82
N HIS A 188 -14.51 -10.34 9.43
CA HIS A 188 -15.37 -9.61 10.35
C HIS A 188 -16.84 -9.73 9.91
N GLY A 189 -17.65 -10.29 10.80
CA GLY A 189 -19.05 -10.59 10.47
C GLY A 189 -19.14 -11.60 9.33
N ASP A 190 -20.02 -11.33 8.38
CA ASP A 190 -20.26 -12.19 7.21
C ASP A 190 -19.32 -11.90 6.03
N TYR A 191 -18.32 -11.01 6.20
CA TYR A 191 -17.36 -10.65 5.16
C TYR A 191 -16.11 -11.53 5.21
N GLY A 192 -15.62 -11.92 4.06
CA GLY A 192 -14.37 -12.66 3.91
C GLY A 192 -13.11 -11.86 4.26
N THR A 193 -11.98 -12.54 4.31
CA THR A 193 -10.65 -11.93 4.52
C THR A 193 -10.25 -11.05 3.34
N GLY A 194 -9.45 -10.01 3.59
CA GLY A 194 -8.72 -9.33 2.51
C GLY A 194 -7.48 -10.11 2.09
N ALA A 195 -7.09 -10.00 0.84
CA ALA A 195 -5.85 -10.56 0.31
C ALA A 195 -4.61 -9.91 0.94
N GLY A 196 -3.48 -10.61 0.96
CA GLY A 196 -2.19 -9.97 1.23
C GLY A 196 -1.89 -8.91 0.17
N ILE A 197 -1.91 -9.33 -1.10
CA ILE A 197 -1.87 -8.48 -2.28
C ILE A 197 -3.05 -8.87 -3.16
N GLY A 198 -3.93 -7.92 -3.52
CA GLY A 198 -5.11 -8.21 -4.34
C GLY A 198 -6.38 -7.51 -3.88
N GLY A 199 -7.48 -8.21 -3.88
CA GLY A 199 -8.80 -7.66 -3.50
C GLY A 199 -9.05 -7.66 -2.01
N GLY A 200 -9.96 -6.79 -1.57
CA GLY A 200 -10.56 -6.90 -0.25
C GLY A 200 -11.64 -7.98 -0.21
N GLY A 201 -11.99 -8.43 0.99
CA GLY A 201 -13.09 -9.37 1.19
C GLY A 201 -14.44 -8.76 0.86
N SER A 202 -15.38 -9.62 0.49
CA SER A 202 -16.77 -9.24 0.25
C SER A 202 -17.70 -10.15 1.04
N TYR A 203 -19.02 -9.91 0.96
CA TYR A 203 -19.99 -10.73 1.67
C TYR A 203 -19.84 -12.21 1.28
N GLY A 204 -19.49 -13.06 2.26
CA GLY A 204 -19.30 -14.49 2.08
C GLY A 204 -18.11 -14.91 1.21
N THR A 205 -17.22 -13.97 0.82
CA THR A 205 -16.15 -14.27 -0.11
C THR A 205 -14.85 -13.58 0.29
N ASP A 206 -13.75 -14.34 0.34
CA ASP A 206 -12.42 -13.80 0.54
C ASP A 206 -11.95 -12.98 -0.67
N GLY A 207 -11.11 -11.99 -0.40
CA GLY A 207 -10.48 -11.19 -1.45
C GLY A 207 -9.57 -12.03 -2.32
N ALA A 208 -9.69 -11.86 -3.63
CA ALA A 208 -8.86 -12.57 -4.58
C ALA A 208 -7.38 -12.17 -4.44
N GLU A 209 -6.50 -13.13 -4.19
CA GLU A 209 -5.06 -12.91 -4.26
C GLU A 209 -4.63 -12.59 -5.69
N VAL A 210 -3.75 -11.63 -5.84
CA VAL A 210 -3.11 -11.26 -7.10
C VAL A 210 -1.61 -11.49 -6.95
N GLU A 211 -1.04 -12.22 -7.88
CA GLU A 211 0.42 -12.37 -7.95
C GLU A 211 1.02 -11.06 -8.49
N PRO A 212 1.86 -10.37 -7.70
CA PRO A 212 2.51 -9.15 -8.16
C PRO A 212 3.52 -9.45 -9.26
N ASP A 213 3.75 -8.50 -10.17
CA ASP A 213 4.89 -8.58 -11.07
C ASP A 213 6.18 -8.39 -10.27
N ILE A 214 7.00 -9.43 -10.23
CA ILE A 214 8.29 -9.46 -9.52
C ILE A 214 9.49 -9.60 -10.46
N CYS A 215 9.29 -9.43 -11.75
CA CYS A 215 10.31 -9.65 -12.77
C CYS A 215 11.60 -8.87 -12.57
N ALA A 216 11.50 -7.68 -12.01
CA ALA A 216 12.64 -6.82 -11.69
C ALA A 216 13.00 -6.81 -10.19
N LEU A 217 12.58 -7.82 -9.43
CA LEU A 217 12.98 -7.95 -8.04
C LEU A 217 14.44 -8.41 -7.96
N ASN A 218 15.28 -7.67 -7.25
CA ASN A 218 16.70 -8.00 -7.09
C ASN A 218 16.90 -9.17 -6.11
N PRO A 219 18.08 -9.85 -6.09
CA PRO A 219 18.35 -10.95 -5.19
C PRO A 219 18.18 -10.63 -3.69
N GLY A 220 18.32 -9.37 -3.29
CA GLY A 220 18.09 -8.90 -1.92
C GLY A 220 16.66 -8.50 -1.63
N GLY A 221 15.80 -8.40 -2.64
CA GLY A 221 14.40 -8.04 -2.47
C GLY A 221 13.55 -9.23 -2.02
N LYS A 222 12.50 -8.96 -1.24
CA LYS A 222 11.58 -10.01 -0.78
C LYS A 222 10.18 -9.49 -0.49
N ILE A 223 9.22 -10.40 -0.55
CA ILE A 223 7.84 -10.19 -0.09
C ILE A 223 7.54 -11.24 0.97
N GLU A 224 7.15 -10.80 2.15
CA GLU A 224 6.73 -11.64 3.26
C GLU A 224 5.23 -11.48 3.48
N TYR A 225 4.49 -12.57 3.35
CA TYR A 225 3.05 -12.61 3.59
C TYR A 225 2.78 -13.13 4.99
N TYR A 226 1.93 -12.44 5.71
CA TYR A 226 1.56 -12.78 7.08
C TYR A 226 0.07 -13.15 7.17
N ALA A 227 -0.26 -14.09 8.05
CA ALA A 227 -1.65 -14.45 8.31
C ALA A 227 -2.44 -13.24 8.84
N PRO A 228 -3.73 -13.17 8.52
CA PRO A 228 -4.65 -12.22 9.16
C PRO A 228 -4.51 -12.28 10.70
N ARG A 229 -4.53 -11.12 11.35
CA ARG A 229 -4.35 -10.98 12.82
C ARG A 229 -2.98 -11.35 13.37
N SER A 230 -2.05 -11.90 12.58
CA SER A 230 -0.69 -12.15 13.08
C SER A 230 0.13 -10.86 13.18
N SER A 231 1.14 -10.87 14.05
CA SER A 231 2.14 -9.80 14.07
C SER A 231 3.07 -9.95 12.86
N MET A 232 3.32 -8.89 12.13
CA MET A 232 4.31 -8.87 11.04
C MET A 232 5.78 -8.86 11.54
N SER A 233 6.01 -9.03 12.83
CA SER A 233 7.32 -9.31 13.43
C SER A 233 7.58 -10.81 13.68
N GLY A 234 6.56 -11.65 13.48
CA GLY A 234 6.66 -13.11 13.61
C GLY A 234 7.17 -13.79 12.34
N THR A 235 6.95 -15.11 12.26
CA THR A 235 7.28 -15.90 11.07
C THR A 235 6.24 -15.65 9.96
N PRO A 236 6.64 -15.31 8.73
CA PRO A 236 5.72 -15.17 7.62
C PRO A 236 5.14 -16.54 7.19
N ASN A 237 3.92 -16.53 6.66
CA ASN A 237 3.29 -17.72 6.09
C ASN A 237 3.88 -18.10 4.73
N LYS A 238 4.28 -17.13 3.95
CA LYS A 238 4.87 -17.27 2.62
C LYS A 238 5.94 -16.19 2.46
N THR A 239 7.09 -16.56 1.91
CA THR A 239 8.12 -15.60 1.49
C THR A 239 8.38 -15.79 0.01
N VAL A 240 8.35 -14.70 -0.74
CA VAL A 240 8.70 -14.64 -2.15
C VAL A 240 9.98 -13.84 -2.28
N THR A 241 10.97 -14.43 -2.91
CA THR A 241 12.26 -13.79 -3.25
C THR A 241 12.45 -13.88 -4.75
N ASN A 242 13.38 -13.07 -5.29
CA ASN A 242 13.76 -13.26 -6.68
C ASN A 242 14.22 -14.71 -6.90
N PRO A 243 13.67 -15.40 -7.90
CA PRO A 243 14.12 -16.74 -8.28
C PRO A 243 15.48 -16.76 -9.02
N THR A 244 16.41 -15.84 -8.76
CA THR A 244 17.81 -15.99 -9.18
C THR A 244 18.57 -17.06 -8.39
N GLY A 245 17.87 -17.93 -7.72
CA GLY A 245 18.43 -19.23 -7.43
C GLY A 245 18.57 -19.93 -8.77
N ASP A 246 19.76 -20.39 -9.08
CA ASP A 246 19.99 -21.38 -10.12
C ASP A 246 18.80 -22.31 -10.16
N PHE A 247 18.00 -22.24 -11.23
CA PHE A 247 17.14 -23.36 -11.55
C PHE A 247 18.09 -24.52 -11.70
N VAL A 248 18.26 -25.33 -10.67
CA VAL A 248 18.97 -26.59 -10.79
C VAL A 248 18.11 -27.44 -11.70
N TRP A 249 18.35 -27.28 -12.96
CA TRP A 249 17.78 -28.15 -13.98
C TRP A 249 18.51 -29.49 -13.80
N ASP A 250 17.77 -30.52 -13.56
CA ASP A 250 18.26 -31.85 -13.79
C ASP A 250 18.61 -32.00 -15.31
N SER A 251 19.15 -33.09 -15.75
CA SER A 251 19.83 -33.29 -17.04
C SER A 251 19.10 -32.96 -18.36
N GLY A 252 17.97 -32.27 -18.41
CA GLY A 252 17.28 -31.89 -19.66
C GLY A 252 17.83 -30.59 -20.30
N THR A 253 17.56 -30.40 -21.60
CA THR A 253 17.97 -29.21 -22.36
C THR A 253 16.90 -28.12 -22.26
N VAL A 254 17.29 -26.89 -21.89
CA VAL A 254 16.39 -25.73 -21.92
C VAL A 254 16.22 -25.27 -23.36
N THR A 255 15.06 -25.47 -23.94
CA THR A 255 14.73 -25.03 -25.30
C THR A 255 14.15 -23.63 -25.33
N THR A 256 13.49 -23.20 -24.27
CA THR A 256 12.96 -21.84 -24.10
C THR A 256 13.20 -21.42 -22.64
N PRO A 257 14.06 -20.44 -22.37
CA PRO A 257 14.26 -19.92 -21.02
C PRO A 257 12.95 -19.36 -20.45
N ALA A 258 12.76 -19.50 -19.16
CA ALA A 258 11.66 -18.84 -18.47
C ALA A 258 11.83 -17.32 -18.56
N THR A 259 10.75 -16.62 -18.86
CA THR A 259 10.69 -15.17 -18.85
C THR A 259 9.65 -14.71 -17.81
N CYS A 260 9.68 -13.45 -17.46
CA CYS A 260 8.69 -12.88 -16.53
C CYS A 260 7.25 -13.00 -17.04
N THR A 261 7.05 -13.08 -18.33
CA THR A 261 5.73 -13.16 -18.98
C THR A 261 5.41 -14.55 -19.52
N GLY A 262 6.34 -15.51 -19.42
CA GLY A 262 6.16 -16.84 -19.99
C GLY A 262 6.86 -17.93 -19.17
N LYS A 263 6.23 -19.11 -19.11
CA LYS A 263 6.85 -20.32 -18.56
C LYS A 263 7.97 -20.80 -19.46
N GLY A 264 9.11 -21.15 -18.91
CA GLY A 264 10.16 -21.85 -19.64
C GLY A 264 9.67 -23.23 -20.09
N VAL A 265 10.13 -23.68 -21.24
CA VAL A 265 9.86 -25.02 -21.77
C VAL A 265 11.14 -25.84 -21.71
N ARG A 266 11.05 -27.03 -21.15
CA ARG A 266 12.13 -28.00 -21.11
C ARG A 266 11.75 -29.22 -21.94
N THR A 267 12.62 -29.60 -22.85
CA THR A 267 12.46 -30.81 -23.66
C THR A 267 13.38 -31.90 -23.08
N TYR A 268 12.80 -33.04 -22.77
CA TYR A 268 13.53 -34.25 -22.43
C TYR A 268 13.67 -35.07 -23.72
N THR A 269 14.91 -35.44 -24.02
CA THR A 269 15.24 -36.38 -25.13
C THR A 269 15.53 -37.76 -24.56
#